data_ef1356be32df3369649238f596415ee1
#
_entry.id   ef1356be32df3369649238f596415ee1
#
_cell.length_a   1.000
_cell.length_b   1.000
_cell.length_c   1.000
_cell.angle_alpha   90.00
_cell.angle_beta   90.00
_cell.angle_gamma   90.00
#
_symmetry.space_group_name_H-M   'P 1'
#
loop_
_entity.id
_entity.type
_entity.pdbx_description
1 polymer ?
#
loop_
_entity_poly.entity_id
_entity_poly.type
_entity_poly.pdbx_seq_one_letter_code
_entity_poly.pdbx_strand_id
1 'polypeptide(L)'
;MKSIIQTEKECFVCGKNGGYWGLDRHHVFGHYNRNNSEKFGLVVWLCHDECHLNGVHKDAKLNRMVQAKAQEIAMKHYGWDIDEWRSHFEKNY
;
A
#
# COMPACT_ATOMS: atom_id res chain seq x y z
N MET A 1 6.07 11.42 -2.65
CA MET A 1 6.67 10.62 -3.72
C MET A 1 5.59 9.89 -4.50
N LYS A 2 5.82 9.64 -5.78
CA LYS A 2 4.90 8.84 -6.59
C LYS A 2 4.92 7.38 -6.15
N SER A 3 3.79 6.71 -6.33
CA SER A 3 3.72 5.27 -6.05
C SER A 3 4.64 4.48 -6.96
N ILE A 4 5.38 3.55 -6.39
CA ILE A 4 6.12 2.55 -7.18
C ILE A 4 5.25 1.33 -7.49
N ILE A 5 4.05 1.27 -6.88
CA ILE A 5 3.13 0.13 -7.01
C ILE A 5 2.18 0.33 -8.18
N GLN A 6 1.64 1.55 -8.33
CA GLN A 6 0.68 1.87 -9.36
C GLN A 6 1.14 3.06 -10.21
N THR A 7 0.99 2.93 -11.53
CA THR A 7 1.19 4.04 -12.47
C THR A 7 -0.13 4.72 -12.81
N GLU A 8 -1.24 3.99 -12.71
CA GLU A 8 -2.58 4.50 -13.00
C GLU A 8 -3.35 4.80 -11.73
N LYS A 9 -4.17 5.86 -11.76
CA LYS A 9 -5.02 6.22 -10.63
C LYS A 9 -6.31 5.39 -10.68
N GLU A 10 -6.25 4.20 -10.14
CA GLU A 10 -7.38 3.29 -10.01
C GLU A 10 -7.26 2.52 -8.71
N CYS A 11 -8.37 1.96 -8.20
CA CYS A 11 -8.33 1.21 -6.97
C CYS A 11 -7.44 -0.02 -7.11
N PHE A 12 -6.46 -0.14 -6.23
CA PHE A 12 -5.51 -1.26 -6.23
C PHE A 12 -6.20 -2.61 -5.98
N VAL A 13 -7.30 -2.61 -5.24
CA VAL A 13 -8.02 -3.84 -4.86
C VAL A 13 -9.06 -4.22 -5.91
N CYS A 14 -9.94 -3.30 -6.32
CA CYS A 14 -11.04 -3.64 -7.23
C CYS A 14 -10.89 -3.12 -8.66
N GLY A 15 -9.89 -2.30 -8.92
CA GLY A 15 -9.62 -1.77 -10.26
C GLY A 15 -10.53 -0.65 -10.74
N LYS A 16 -11.52 -0.28 -9.95
CA LYS A 16 -12.47 0.78 -10.32
C LYS A 16 -11.87 2.18 -10.11
N ASN A 17 -12.51 3.19 -10.65
CA ASN A 17 -12.06 4.58 -10.54
C ASN A 17 -12.61 5.31 -9.30
N GLY A 18 -13.19 4.58 -8.33
CA GLY A 18 -13.64 5.12 -7.06
C GLY A 18 -15.11 5.51 -6.98
N GLY A 19 -15.81 5.57 -8.11
CA GLY A 19 -17.23 5.91 -8.14
C GLY A 19 -17.52 7.28 -7.53
N TYR A 20 -18.66 7.37 -6.84
CA TYR A 20 -19.14 8.63 -6.27
C TYR A 20 -18.19 9.24 -5.25
N TRP A 21 -17.60 8.41 -4.38
CA TRP A 21 -16.75 8.87 -3.28
C TRP A 21 -15.29 9.05 -3.67
N GLY A 22 -14.92 8.66 -4.88
CA GLY A 22 -13.57 8.82 -5.40
C GLY A 22 -12.57 7.82 -4.85
N LEU A 23 -11.29 8.16 -5.01
CA LEU A 23 -10.16 7.32 -4.58
C LEU A 23 -9.37 8.03 -3.50
N ASP A 24 -9.01 7.30 -2.46
CA ASP A 24 -8.11 7.79 -1.42
C ASP A 24 -6.68 7.32 -1.67
N ARG A 25 -5.73 8.20 -1.37
CA ARG A 25 -4.30 7.87 -1.41
C ARG A 25 -3.94 7.25 -0.07
N HIS A 26 -3.70 5.94 -0.07
CA HIS A 26 -3.48 5.14 1.13
C HIS A 26 -2.01 4.79 1.30
N HIS A 27 -1.45 5.11 2.47
CA HIS A 27 -0.11 4.64 2.86
C HIS A 27 -0.24 3.18 3.28
N VAL A 28 0.41 2.27 2.56
CA VAL A 28 0.27 0.83 2.81
C VAL A 28 0.73 0.48 4.21
N PHE A 29 1.81 1.08 4.68
CA PHE A 29 2.32 0.88 6.05
C PHE A 29 2.09 2.18 6.83
N GLY A 30 1.20 2.11 7.83
CA GLY A 30 0.79 3.26 8.62
C GLY A 30 1.58 3.45 9.90
N HIS A 31 1.10 4.32 10.78
CA HIS A 31 1.69 4.61 12.07
C HIS A 31 3.18 4.98 11.95
N TYR A 32 4.06 4.24 12.59
CA TYR A 32 5.50 4.50 12.58
C TYR A 32 6.11 4.43 11.18
N ASN A 33 5.50 3.65 10.29
CA ASN A 33 6.03 3.42 8.95
C ASN A 33 5.39 4.30 7.89
N ARG A 34 4.53 5.23 8.27
CA ARG A 34 3.88 6.13 7.32
C ARG A 34 4.87 6.97 6.53
N ASN A 35 5.86 7.54 7.22
CA ASN A 35 6.90 8.33 6.57
C ASN A 35 7.74 7.48 5.62
N ASN A 36 8.03 6.25 5.99
CA ASN A 36 8.77 5.34 5.12
C ASN A 36 7.91 4.89 3.94
N SER A 37 6.61 4.69 4.13
CA SER A 37 5.71 4.43 3.00
C SER A 37 5.75 5.56 1.99
N GLU A 38 5.69 6.81 2.46
CA GLU A 38 5.77 7.98 1.59
C GLU A 38 7.14 8.09 0.92
N LYS A 39 8.21 7.90 1.69
CA LYS A 39 9.60 8.00 1.22
C LYS A 39 9.90 7.01 0.09
N PHE A 40 9.42 5.79 0.22
CA PHE A 40 9.70 4.71 -0.73
C PHE A 40 8.60 4.47 -1.76
N GLY A 41 7.57 5.31 -1.76
CA GLY A 41 6.48 5.20 -2.74
C GLY A 41 5.54 4.03 -2.51
N LEU A 42 5.39 3.58 -1.27
CA LEU A 42 4.51 2.47 -0.92
C LEU A 42 3.12 3.01 -0.58
N VAL A 43 2.50 3.59 -1.58
CA VAL A 43 1.16 4.16 -1.50
C VAL A 43 0.34 3.60 -2.64
N VAL A 44 -0.95 3.40 -2.39
CA VAL A 44 -1.90 2.90 -3.39
C VAL A 44 -3.16 3.74 -3.35
N TRP A 45 -3.90 3.72 -4.46
CA TRP A 45 -5.24 4.31 -4.52
C TRP A 45 -6.26 3.24 -4.13
N LEU A 46 -7.21 3.60 -3.28
CA LEU A 46 -8.29 2.70 -2.86
C LEU A 46 -9.62 3.44 -2.94
N CYS A 47 -10.67 2.74 -3.36
CA CYS A 47 -12.02 3.26 -3.27
C CYS A 47 -12.29 3.74 -1.85
N HIS A 48 -12.77 4.99 -1.71
CA HIS A 48 -12.96 5.61 -0.39
C HIS A 48 -13.77 4.72 0.56
N ASP A 49 -14.90 4.20 0.13
CA ASP A 49 -15.81 3.46 1.00
C ASP A 49 -15.51 1.95 1.02
N GLU A 50 -15.59 1.29 -0.14
CA GLU A 50 -15.53 -0.18 -0.19
C GLU A 50 -14.16 -0.77 0.15
N CYS A 51 -13.09 -0.23 -0.42
CA CYS A 51 -11.76 -0.85 -0.32
C CYS A 51 -10.88 -0.18 0.73
N HIS A 52 -11.12 1.09 1.06
CA HIS A 52 -10.36 1.80 2.08
C HIS A 52 -11.03 1.68 3.44
N LEU A 53 -12.13 2.42 3.68
CA LEU A 53 -12.77 2.45 5.00
C LEU A 53 -13.37 1.09 5.41
N ASN A 54 -14.08 0.43 4.50
CA ASN A 54 -14.70 -0.87 4.77
C ASN A 54 -13.88 -2.06 4.27
N GLY A 55 -12.76 -1.80 3.62
CA GLY A 55 -11.81 -2.82 3.16
C GLY A 55 -10.62 -2.95 4.08
N VAL A 56 -9.48 -2.32 3.72
CA VAL A 56 -8.22 -2.52 4.46
C VAL A 56 -8.28 -2.08 5.91
N HIS A 57 -9.14 -1.11 6.26
CA HIS A 57 -9.26 -0.66 7.65
C HIS A 57 -10.13 -1.56 8.54
N LYS A 58 -10.95 -2.41 7.94
CA LYS A 58 -11.81 -3.33 8.69
C LYS A 58 -11.48 -4.81 8.48
N ASP A 59 -10.91 -5.15 7.33
CA ASP A 59 -10.55 -6.51 6.99
C ASP A 59 -9.06 -6.70 7.12
N ALA A 60 -8.63 -7.28 8.23
CA ALA A 60 -7.20 -7.50 8.51
C ALA A 60 -6.54 -8.42 7.47
N LYS A 61 -7.29 -9.39 6.94
CA LYS A 61 -6.77 -10.30 5.92
C LYS A 61 -6.49 -9.56 4.62
N LEU A 62 -7.43 -8.69 4.21
CA LEU A 62 -7.23 -7.87 3.02
C LEU A 62 -6.06 -6.91 3.20
N ASN A 63 -5.97 -6.27 4.37
CA ASN A 63 -4.87 -5.37 4.67
C ASN A 63 -3.52 -6.08 4.59
N ARG A 64 -3.42 -7.29 5.18
CA ARG A 64 -2.17 -8.08 5.11
C ARG A 64 -1.82 -8.47 3.68
N MET A 65 -2.81 -8.77 2.85
CA MET A 65 -2.59 -9.10 1.45
C MET A 65 -1.99 -7.90 0.69
N VAL A 66 -2.53 -6.72 0.92
CA VAL A 66 -2.02 -5.49 0.31
C VAL A 66 -0.59 -5.20 0.80
N GLN A 67 -0.34 -5.36 2.09
CA GLN A 67 0.98 -5.14 2.68
C GLN A 67 2.03 -6.12 2.13
N ALA A 68 1.66 -7.40 2.04
CA ALA A 68 2.58 -8.42 1.51
C ALA A 68 2.94 -8.14 0.05
N LYS A 69 1.95 -7.72 -0.74
CA LYS A 69 2.19 -7.36 -2.14
C LYS A 69 3.07 -6.13 -2.27
N ALA A 70 2.85 -5.14 -1.43
CA ALA A 70 3.67 -3.93 -1.42
C ALA A 70 5.12 -4.23 -1.04
N GLN A 71 5.33 -5.10 -0.04
CA GLN A 71 6.67 -5.54 0.33
C GLN A 71 7.39 -6.23 -0.83
N GLU A 72 6.71 -7.17 -1.49
CA GLU A 72 7.26 -7.86 -2.64
C GLU A 72 7.70 -6.89 -3.74
N ILE A 73 6.84 -5.94 -4.07
CA ILE A 73 7.13 -4.94 -5.09
C ILE A 73 8.32 -4.05 -4.68
N ALA A 74 8.35 -3.61 -3.42
CA ALA A 74 9.43 -2.76 -2.92
C ALA A 74 10.78 -3.48 -2.95
N MET A 75 10.83 -4.71 -2.48
CA MET A 75 12.07 -5.50 -2.47
C MET A 75 12.60 -5.69 -3.88
N LYS A 76 11.72 -5.98 -4.83
CA LYS A 76 12.10 -6.15 -6.22
C LYS A 76 12.53 -4.83 -6.87
N HIS A 77 11.80 -3.76 -6.61
CA HIS A 77 12.06 -2.44 -7.19
C HIS A 77 13.41 -1.88 -6.72
N TYR A 78 13.70 -1.98 -5.43
CA TYR A 78 14.91 -1.42 -4.84
C TYR A 78 16.07 -2.42 -4.76
N GLY A 79 15.84 -3.68 -5.08
CA GLY A 79 16.85 -4.71 -4.97
C GLY A 79 17.19 -5.06 -3.53
N TRP A 80 16.22 -4.95 -2.62
CA TRP A 80 16.42 -5.23 -1.21
C TRP A 80 16.24 -6.71 -0.90
N ASP A 81 17.11 -7.24 -0.03
CA ASP A 81 16.87 -8.52 0.63
C ASP A 81 15.97 -8.30 1.86
N ILE A 82 15.66 -9.38 2.57
CA ILE A 82 14.75 -9.29 3.72
C ILE A 82 15.35 -8.47 4.88
N ASP A 83 16.66 -8.50 5.06
CA ASP A 83 17.32 -7.73 6.11
C ASP A 83 17.24 -6.23 5.82
N GLU A 84 17.44 -5.83 4.57
CA GLU A 84 17.29 -4.44 4.15
C GLU A 84 15.84 -3.97 4.31
N TRP A 85 14.88 -4.80 3.90
CA TRP A 85 13.47 -4.49 4.11
C TRP A 85 13.16 -4.25 5.58
N ARG A 86 13.60 -5.15 6.46
CA ARG A 86 13.37 -5.03 7.91
C ARG A 86 14.01 -3.79 8.51
N SER A 87 15.15 -3.37 7.96
CA SER A 87 15.80 -2.15 8.45
C SER A 87 14.94 -0.91 8.24
N HIS A 88 14.03 -0.93 7.27
CA HIS A 88 13.11 0.18 6.97
C HIS A 88 11.72 -0.01 7.59
N PHE A 89 11.22 -1.23 7.64
CA PHE A 89 9.82 -1.51 8.02
C PHE A 89 9.67 -2.45 9.23
N GLU A 90 10.77 -2.81 9.87
CA GLU A 90 10.86 -3.53 11.14
C GLU A 90 10.51 -5.02 11.06
N LYS A 91 9.52 -5.42 10.28
CA LYS A 91 9.10 -6.82 10.22
C LYS A 91 8.74 -7.25 8.80
N ASN A 92 8.64 -8.55 8.62
CA ASN A 92 8.20 -9.17 7.37
C ASN A 92 6.67 -9.21 7.31
N TYR A 93 6.11 -8.86 6.20
CA TYR A 93 4.67 -8.90 5.94
C TYR A 93 4.33 -9.99 4.91
#